data_94193e77da04ee2a416d0a4ab546f916
#
_entry.id   94193e77da04ee2a416d0a4ab546f916
#
_cell.length_a   1.000
_cell.length_b   1.000
_cell.length_c   1.000
_cell.angle_alpha   90.00
_cell.angle_beta   90.00
_cell.angle_gamma   90.00
#
_symmetry.space_group_name_H-M   'P 1'
#
loop_
_entity.id
_entity.type
_entity.pdbx_description
1 polymer ?
#
loop_
_entity_poly.entity_id
_entity_poly.type
_entity_poly.pdbx_seq_one_letter_code
_entity_poly.pdbx_strand_id
1 'polypeptide(L)'
;PAYNGLKEMVVVHTGLELGATIYLDYSVVTRPGYLPELDVCEQVEELSPIREYVFSLSVPESKPLHYEWLNGKAAPVVKTADGMKTVTWTLKNVQPRPYSLEVSLPAGNVRAVVASTYASKADALKVIKQQLESNGKGVTELAQKLTVGAQTTEQKKELLTAYVEGLGNCRLTLSQTGYRLRPASEVIRSAYGTEAEKAALLAALQQAIGIRAEIKAAFPKTEDKDAAGLAAVSGLFLFDKGIADIQDFVSVVDLNAQPIILEKVSHVISRTDTLRVSDKTGKVLADGYRKFDLPQARGGWASYDGRVTALNTTRPVNLLLRYLPDEAYTYIVKIDAGMKPVVVPTNKKIENAVGIMEVTVKKAEDKIEIFRTLKLKKQLITPTEYPAYYRLMAEWMDTNGNSLLFQTAK
;
A
#
# COMPACT_ATOMS: atom_id res chain seq x y z
N PRO A 1 12.86 -10.80 -18.85
CA PRO A 1 12.35 -11.87 -19.71
C PRO A 1 12.34 -13.24 -19.03
N ALA A 2 13.00 -13.41 -17.91
CA ALA A 2 13.11 -14.72 -17.24
C ALA A 2 11.82 -15.15 -16.49
N TYR A 3 10.87 -14.24 -16.26
CA TYR A 3 9.72 -14.53 -15.40
C TYR A 3 8.58 -15.25 -16.13
N ASN A 4 8.14 -14.73 -17.26
CA ASN A 4 6.92 -15.22 -17.93
C ASN A 4 7.01 -15.20 -19.47
N GLY A 5 8.20 -15.04 -20.02
CA GLY A 5 8.41 -14.96 -21.47
C GLY A 5 7.81 -13.70 -22.12
N LEU A 6 7.51 -12.65 -21.33
CA LEU A 6 7.04 -11.39 -21.88
C LEU A 6 8.06 -10.82 -22.86
N LYS A 7 7.53 -10.31 -23.97
CA LYS A 7 8.31 -9.60 -24.99
C LYS A 7 7.80 -8.16 -25.02
N GLU A 8 8.72 -7.24 -25.11
CA GLU A 8 8.44 -5.84 -25.35
C GLU A 8 8.58 -5.57 -26.86
N MET A 9 7.62 -4.86 -27.42
CA MET A 9 7.71 -4.33 -28.78
C MET A 9 7.89 -2.82 -28.66
N VAL A 10 9.01 -2.32 -29.14
CA VAL A 10 9.34 -0.90 -29.16
C VAL A 10 9.13 -0.39 -30.57
N VAL A 11 8.27 0.65 -30.72
CA VAL A 11 8.07 1.37 -31.97
C VAL A 11 8.80 2.71 -31.84
N VAL A 12 9.82 2.92 -32.66
CA VAL A 12 10.61 4.14 -32.65
C VAL A 12 10.18 5.03 -33.82
N HIS A 13 9.81 6.27 -33.50
CA HIS A 13 9.54 7.30 -34.50
C HIS A 13 10.74 8.21 -34.62
N THR A 14 11.23 8.39 -35.85
CA THR A 14 12.31 9.34 -36.16
C THR A 14 11.72 10.61 -36.78
N GLY A 15 12.35 11.76 -36.55
CA GLY A 15 11.92 13.02 -37.16
C GLY A 15 10.65 13.66 -36.56
N LEU A 16 10.36 13.36 -35.27
CA LEU A 16 9.25 14.03 -34.58
C LEU A 16 9.63 15.47 -34.24
N GLU A 17 8.74 16.40 -34.64
CA GLU A 17 8.82 17.81 -34.32
C GLU A 17 7.72 18.26 -33.38
N LEU A 18 7.86 19.40 -32.72
CA LEU A 18 6.81 19.98 -31.90
C LEU A 18 5.53 20.20 -32.73
N GLY A 19 4.41 19.70 -32.26
CA GLY A 19 3.12 19.75 -32.95
C GLY A 19 2.84 18.56 -33.86
N ALA A 20 3.76 17.59 -33.98
CA ALA A 20 3.50 16.35 -34.70
C ALA A 20 2.39 15.53 -34.06
N THR A 21 1.58 14.88 -34.90
CA THR A 21 0.53 13.96 -34.44
C THR A 21 0.92 12.55 -34.81
N ILE A 22 0.87 11.64 -33.81
CA ILE A 22 1.12 10.22 -34.01
C ILE A 22 -0.24 9.50 -34.00
N TYR A 23 -0.47 8.68 -35.00
CA TYR A 23 -1.61 7.75 -35.06
C TYR A 23 -1.09 6.36 -34.74
N LEU A 24 -1.68 5.72 -33.74
CA LEU A 24 -1.39 4.35 -33.36
C LEU A 24 -2.68 3.53 -33.42
N ASP A 25 -2.65 2.47 -34.21
CA ASP A 25 -3.72 1.48 -34.28
C ASP A 25 -3.12 0.08 -34.06
N TYR A 26 -3.68 -0.67 -33.12
CA TYR A 26 -3.22 -2.01 -32.82
C TYR A 26 -4.35 -2.89 -32.29
N SER A 27 -4.19 -4.19 -32.44
CA SER A 27 -5.10 -5.19 -31.89
C SER A 27 -4.32 -6.16 -30.99
N VAL A 28 -4.92 -6.49 -29.87
CA VAL A 28 -4.44 -7.56 -28.99
C VAL A 28 -5.43 -8.71 -29.03
N VAL A 29 -4.98 -9.87 -29.49
CA VAL A 29 -5.82 -11.05 -29.59
C VAL A 29 -5.43 -12.03 -28.49
N THR A 30 -6.35 -12.29 -27.57
CA THR A 30 -6.18 -13.31 -26.54
C THR A 30 -6.44 -14.70 -27.12
N ARG A 31 -5.52 -15.63 -26.88
CA ARG A 31 -5.69 -17.02 -27.36
C ARG A 31 -6.88 -17.67 -26.66
N PRO A 32 -7.66 -18.52 -27.38
CA PRO A 32 -8.71 -19.30 -26.76
C PRO A 32 -8.17 -20.12 -25.58
N GLY A 33 -8.94 -20.16 -24.49
CA GLY A 33 -8.57 -20.89 -23.27
C GLY A 33 -7.58 -20.17 -22.35
N TYR A 34 -7.17 -18.93 -22.67
CA TYR A 34 -6.33 -18.12 -21.76
C TYR A 34 -7.10 -17.74 -20.50
N LEU A 35 -8.26 -17.12 -20.66
CA LEU A 35 -9.26 -16.91 -19.61
C LEU A 35 -10.62 -17.42 -20.15
N PRO A 36 -11.47 -18.01 -19.28
CA PRO A 36 -12.76 -18.54 -19.73
C PRO A 36 -13.77 -17.44 -20.08
N GLU A 37 -13.60 -16.23 -19.53
CA GLU A 37 -14.56 -15.15 -19.64
C GLU A 37 -13.85 -13.81 -19.93
N LEU A 38 -14.59 -12.82 -20.46
CA LEU A 38 -14.14 -11.46 -20.57
C LEU A 38 -14.12 -10.83 -19.19
N ASP A 39 -13.01 -10.16 -18.87
CA ASP A 39 -12.83 -9.49 -17.59
C ASP A 39 -11.95 -8.26 -17.79
N VAL A 40 -12.41 -7.11 -17.30
CA VAL A 40 -11.81 -5.80 -17.59
C VAL A 40 -11.74 -4.96 -16.33
N CYS A 41 -10.61 -4.28 -16.18
CA CYS A 41 -10.43 -3.15 -15.26
C CYS A 41 -9.64 -2.07 -16.01
N GLU A 42 -10.37 -1.20 -16.72
CA GLU A 42 -9.80 -0.18 -17.59
C GLU A 42 -9.71 1.16 -16.86
N GLN A 43 -8.51 1.66 -16.68
CA GLN A 43 -8.26 2.98 -16.10
C GLN A 43 -8.34 4.04 -17.19
N VAL A 44 -9.08 5.11 -16.91
CA VAL A 44 -9.36 6.16 -17.88
C VAL A 44 -8.33 7.29 -17.88
N GLU A 45 -7.67 7.51 -16.76
CA GLU A 45 -6.77 8.64 -16.56
C GLU A 45 -5.32 8.26 -16.88
N GLU A 46 -4.71 9.04 -17.77
CA GLU A 46 -3.29 8.94 -18.13
C GLU A 46 -2.47 10.08 -17.51
N LEU A 47 -1.16 10.06 -17.69
CA LEU A 47 -0.26 11.15 -17.26
C LEU A 47 -0.42 12.41 -18.11
N SER A 48 -1.00 12.29 -19.31
CA SER A 48 -1.29 13.38 -20.22
C SER A 48 -2.79 13.66 -20.31
N PRO A 49 -3.22 14.89 -20.61
CA PRO A 49 -4.64 15.18 -20.82
C PRO A 49 -5.17 14.46 -22.06
N ILE A 50 -6.42 13.97 -21.98
CA ILE A 50 -7.09 13.26 -23.07
C ILE A 50 -8.24 14.13 -23.57
N ARG A 51 -8.22 14.49 -24.85
CA ARG A 51 -9.29 15.31 -25.45
C ARG A 51 -10.61 14.56 -25.54
N GLU A 52 -10.57 13.31 -26.00
CA GLU A 52 -11.71 12.42 -26.08
C GLU A 52 -11.28 11.00 -25.80
N TYR A 53 -11.98 10.34 -24.89
CA TYR A 53 -11.79 8.95 -24.52
C TYR A 53 -13.07 8.18 -24.81
N VAL A 54 -12.96 7.15 -25.62
CA VAL A 54 -14.08 6.25 -25.95
C VAL A 54 -13.68 4.84 -25.58
N PHE A 55 -14.45 4.21 -24.72
CA PHE A 55 -14.26 2.82 -24.34
C PHE A 55 -15.53 2.03 -24.61
N SER A 56 -15.42 0.93 -25.34
CA SER A 56 -16.57 0.09 -25.71
C SER A 56 -16.30 -1.37 -25.39
N LEU A 57 -17.29 -2.03 -24.82
CA LEU A 57 -17.32 -3.46 -24.59
C LEU A 57 -18.44 -4.08 -25.44
N SER A 58 -18.10 -5.10 -26.23
CA SER A 58 -19.08 -5.85 -27.01
C SER A 58 -19.01 -7.32 -26.64
N VAL A 59 -20.18 -7.89 -26.29
CA VAL A 59 -20.33 -9.30 -25.93
C VAL A 59 -21.58 -9.87 -26.65
N PRO A 60 -21.63 -11.19 -26.90
CA PRO A 60 -22.87 -11.83 -27.34
C PRO A 60 -24.01 -11.49 -26.36
N GLU A 61 -25.17 -11.18 -26.86
CA GLU A 61 -26.35 -10.81 -26.06
C GLU A 61 -26.75 -11.91 -25.05
N SER A 62 -26.43 -13.16 -25.36
CA SER A 62 -26.65 -14.31 -24.47
C SER A 62 -25.70 -14.40 -23.30
N LYS A 63 -24.60 -13.65 -23.31
CA LYS A 63 -23.62 -13.61 -22.21
C LYS A 63 -24.05 -12.60 -21.14
N PRO A 64 -23.98 -12.93 -19.86
CA PRO A 64 -24.10 -11.92 -18.81
C PRO A 64 -22.96 -10.90 -18.97
N LEU A 65 -23.25 -9.65 -18.70
CA LEU A 65 -22.25 -8.59 -18.63
C LEU A 65 -22.58 -7.69 -17.46
N HIS A 66 -21.82 -7.85 -16.38
CA HIS A 66 -21.79 -6.99 -15.21
C HIS A 66 -20.79 -5.87 -15.47
N TYR A 67 -21.13 -4.63 -15.16
CA TYR A 67 -20.22 -3.50 -15.34
C TYR A 67 -20.55 -2.34 -14.43
N GLU A 68 -19.53 -1.60 -14.03
CA GLU A 68 -19.67 -0.40 -13.21
C GLU A 68 -18.58 0.62 -13.52
N TRP A 69 -18.93 1.91 -13.36
CA TRP A 69 -18.00 3.01 -13.43
C TRP A 69 -17.54 3.38 -12.02
N LEU A 70 -16.23 3.35 -11.77
CA LEU A 70 -15.62 3.62 -10.48
C LEU A 70 -15.15 5.09 -10.36
N ASN A 71 -15.27 5.65 -9.15
CA ASN A 71 -14.70 6.94 -8.76
C ASN A 71 -15.17 8.11 -9.63
N GLY A 72 -16.44 8.18 -9.88
CA GLY A 72 -17.06 9.27 -10.65
C GLY A 72 -18.42 8.90 -11.19
N LYS A 73 -18.89 9.67 -12.16
CA LYS A 73 -20.15 9.43 -12.83
C LYS A 73 -19.92 9.46 -14.33
N ALA A 74 -20.18 8.35 -15.00
CA ALA A 74 -20.28 8.29 -16.46
C ALA A 74 -21.34 7.23 -16.83
N ALA A 75 -22.39 7.67 -17.48
CA ALA A 75 -23.43 6.75 -17.97
C ALA A 75 -23.03 6.21 -19.34
N PRO A 76 -23.05 4.90 -19.55
CA PRO A 76 -22.79 4.33 -20.86
C PRO A 76 -24.00 4.44 -21.79
N VAL A 77 -23.73 4.41 -23.08
CA VAL A 77 -24.75 4.12 -24.12
C VAL A 77 -24.74 2.63 -24.39
N VAL A 78 -25.90 1.99 -24.27
CA VAL A 78 -26.08 0.55 -24.53
C VAL A 78 -26.81 0.37 -25.85
N LYS A 79 -26.25 -0.45 -26.73
CA LYS A 79 -26.86 -0.83 -27.99
C LYS A 79 -26.85 -2.34 -28.16
N THR A 80 -27.93 -2.89 -28.69
CA THR A 80 -28.02 -4.30 -29.10
C THR A 80 -28.28 -4.35 -30.58
N ALA A 81 -27.42 -5.01 -31.33
CA ALA A 81 -27.56 -5.23 -32.76
C ALA A 81 -26.83 -6.53 -33.13
N ASP A 82 -27.34 -7.24 -34.12
CA ASP A 82 -26.74 -8.45 -34.70
C ASP A 82 -26.36 -9.52 -33.66
N GLY A 83 -27.18 -9.65 -32.61
CA GLY A 83 -26.93 -10.58 -31.49
C GLY A 83 -25.78 -10.19 -30.55
N MET A 84 -25.27 -8.95 -30.65
CA MET A 84 -24.25 -8.40 -29.81
C MET A 84 -24.78 -7.24 -28.95
N LYS A 85 -24.45 -7.24 -27.69
CA LYS A 85 -24.66 -6.13 -26.76
C LYS A 85 -23.35 -5.31 -26.64
N THR A 86 -23.43 -4.03 -26.98
CA THR A 86 -22.30 -3.09 -26.88
C THR A 86 -22.62 -2.01 -25.87
N VAL A 87 -21.67 -1.81 -24.92
CA VAL A 87 -21.74 -0.79 -23.88
C VAL A 87 -20.58 0.17 -24.10
N THR A 88 -20.88 1.47 -24.30
CA THR A 88 -19.89 2.49 -24.68
C THR A 88 -19.91 3.65 -23.70
N TRP A 89 -18.75 4.02 -23.16
CA TRP A 89 -18.52 5.25 -22.42
C TRP A 89 -17.76 6.25 -23.29
N THR A 90 -18.16 7.51 -23.28
CA THR A 90 -17.49 8.60 -23.95
C THR A 90 -17.23 9.74 -22.97
N LEU A 91 -15.99 10.14 -22.82
CA LEU A 91 -15.58 11.28 -21.98
C LEU A 91 -14.83 12.30 -22.83
N LYS A 92 -14.97 13.55 -22.46
CA LYS A 92 -14.26 14.66 -23.12
C LYS A 92 -13.43 15.45 -22.11
N ASN A 93 -12.29 15.97 -22.55
CA ASN A 93 -11.41 16.82 -21.77
C ASN A 93 -11.01 16.17 -20.41
N VAL A 94 -10.61 14.89 -20.47
CA VAL A 94 -10.15 14.17 -19.29
C VAL A 94 -8.84 14.79 -18.82
N GLN A 95 -8.81 15.24 -17.57
CA GLN A 95 -7.61 15.81 -16.98
C GLN A 95 -6.58 14.72 -16.71
N PRO A 96 -5.27 15.05 -16.80
CA PRO A 96 -4.23 14.09 -16.51
C PRO A 96 -4.31 13.62 -15.05
N ARG A 97 -3.94 12.38 -14.84
CA ARG A 97 -3.79 11.85 -13.48
C ARG A 97 -2.64 12.59 -12.78
N PRO A 98 -2.88 13.15 -11.59
CA PRO A 98 -1.81 13.77 -10.82
C PRO A 98 -0.70 12.75 -10.53
N TYR A 99 0.54 13.14 -10.79
CA TYR A 99 1.69 12.34 -10.41
C TYR A 99 1.82 12.34 -8.88
N SER A 100 1.74 11.18 -8.27
CA SER A 100 2.02 11.00 -6.85
C SER A 100 3.01 9.86 -6.67
N LEU A 101 4.14 10.15 -6.02
CA LEU A 101 5.15 9.15 -5.68
C LEU A 101 4.69 8.18 -4.58
N GLU A 102 3.65 8.54 -3.85
CA GLU A 102 3.15 7.75 -2.74
C GLU A 102 1.98 6.88 -3.20
N VAL A 103 2.03 5.64 -2.79
CA VAL A 103 1.05 4.62 -3.17
C VAL A 103 -0.31 4.98 -2.56
N SER A 104 -1.20 5.53 -3.38
CA SER A 104 -2.62 5.42 -3.12
C SER A 104 -3.08 4.07 -3.66
N LEU A 105 -4.03 3.41 -3.01
CA LEU A 105 -4.65 2.21 -3.59
C LEU A 105 -5.25 2.60 -4.94
N PRO A 106 -4.86 1.94 -6.05
CA PRO A 106 -5.39 2.26 -7.37
C PRO A 106 -6.93 2.23 -7.39
N ALA A 107 -7.52 1.26 -6.69
CA ALA A 107 -8.96 1.04 -6.63
C ALA A 107 -9.78 2.20 -6.03
N GLY A 108 -9.18 3.02 -5.15
CA GLY A 108 -9.93 4.08 -4.44
C GLY A 108 -9.86 5.47 -5.08
N ASN A 109 -9.02 5.69 -6.09
CA ASN A 109 -8.68 7.04 -6.53
C ASN A 109 -8.69 7.28 -8.03
N VAL A 110 -8.74 6.23 -8.83
CA VAL A 110 -8.66 6.33 -10.29
C VAL A 110 -10.02 6.04 -10.89
N ARG A 111 -10.46 6.88 -11.82
CA ARG A 111 -11.65 6.60 -12.60
C ARG A 111 -11.39 5.40 -13.51
N ALA A 112 -12.24 4.39 -13.39
CA ALA A 112 -12.08 3.15 -14.14
C ALA A 112 -13.42 2.55 -14.51
N VAL A 113 -13.42 1.72 -15.55
CA VAL A 113 -14.51 0.79 -15.84
C VAL A 113 -14.09 -0.59 -15.37
N VAL A 114 -14.93 -1.21 -14.56
CA VAL A 114 -14.83 -2.65 -14.28
C VAL A 114 -15.97 -3.35 -15.01
N ALA A 115 -15.66 -4.49 -15.62
CA ALA A 115 -16.68 -5.30 -16.29
C ALA A 115 -16.26 -6.77 -16.33
N SER A 116 -17.23 -7.66 -16.18
CA SER A 116 -17.02 -9.09 -16.17
C SER A 116 -18.17 -9.84 -16.81
N THR A 117 -17.85 -10.91 -17.54
CA THR A 117 -18.83 -11.90 -18.01
C THR A 117 -18.83 -13.17 -17.17
N TYR A 118 -18.05 -13.24 -16.10
CA TYR A 118 -18.19 -14.30 -15.13
C TYR A 118 -19.58 -14.26 -14.50
N ALA A 119 -20.17 -15.44 -14.27
CA ALA A 119 -21.47 -15.54 -13.63
C ALA A 119 -21.48 -15.01 -12.19
N SER A 120 -20.33 -15.03 -11.54
CA SER A 120 -20.12 -14.48 -10.20
C SER A 120 -18.64 -14.18 -9.93
N LYS A 121 -18.38 -13.34 -8.93
CA LYS A 121 -17.03 -13.09 -8.40
C LYS A 121 -16.36 -14.39 -7.93
N ALA A 122 -17.12 -15.32 -7.36
CA ALA A 122 -16.59 -16.62 -6.94
C ALA A 122 -16.08 -17.43 -8.14
N ASP A 123 -16.78 -17.36 -9.30
CA ASP A 123 -16.34 -18.05 -10.52
C ASP A 123 -15.04 -17.44 -11.07
N ALA A 124 -14.90 -16.13 -11.03
CA ALA A 124 -13.64 -15.46 -11.39
C ALA A 124 -12.48 -15.91 -10.48
N LEU A 125 -12.70 -15.98 -9.18
CA LEU A 125 -11.67 -16.38 -8.22
C LEU A 125 -11.25 -17.86 -8.31
N LYS A 126 -12.05 -18.72 -8.94
CA LYS A 126 -11.66 -20.12 -9.22
C LYS A 126 -10.36 -20.21 -10.01
N VAL A 127 -10.10 -19.25 -10.91
CA VAL A 127 -8.84 -19.20 -11.69
C VAL A 127 -7.62 -19.11 -10.79
N ILE A 128 -7.72 -18.35 -9.70
CA ILE A 128 -6.64 -18.24 -8.70
C ILE A 128 -6.64 -19.46 -7.77
N LYS A 129 -7.80 -19.83 -7.25
CA LYS A 129 -7.95 -20.92 -6.28
C LYS A 129 -7.36 -22.24 -6.78
N GLN A 130 -7.64 -22.62 -8.01
CA GLN A 130 -7.12 -23.83 -8.63
C GLN A 130 -5.60 -23.90 -8.70
N GLN A 131 -4.94 -22.75 -8.80
CA GLN A 131 -3.47 -22.67 -8.84
C GLN A 131 -2.84 -22.82 -7.46
N LEU A 132 -3.57 -22.55 -6.37
CA LEU A 132 -3.08 -22.66 -4.99
C LEU A 132 -3.12 -24.10 -4.48
N GLU A 133 -3.89 -24.98 -5.12
CA GLU A 133 -4.03 -26.40 -4.72
C GLU A 133 -2.76 -27.22 -5.02
N SER A 134 -1.84 -26.73 -5.84
CA SER A 134 -0.60 -27.41 -6.21
C SER A 134 0.62 -26.86 -5.47
N ASN A 135 0.78 -27.19 -4.19
CA ASN A 135 1.88 -26.64 -3.37
C ASN A 135 3.30 -27.12 -3.77
N GLY A 136 3.41 -28.18 -4.53
CA GLY A 136 4.70 -28.73 -4.99
C GLY A 136 5.52 -29.42 -3.88
N LYS A 137 6.59 -30.11 -4.29
CA LYS A 137 7.50 -30.79 -3.36
C LYS A 137 8.40 -29.80 -2.62
N GLY A 138 8.78 -30.11 -1.40
CA GLY A 138 9.76 -29.34 -0.61
C GLY A 138 9.18 -28.22 0.25
N VAL A 139 7.90 -27.88 0.12
CA VAL A 139 7.26 -26.83 0.94
C VAL A 139 7.21 -27.26 2.41
N THR A 140 6.79 -28.50 2.67
CA THR A 140 6.68 -29.04 4.05
C THR A 140 8.03 -29.14 4.72
N GLU A 141 9.03 -29.66 4.02
CA GLU A 141 10.40 -29.79 4.55
C GLU A 141 10.99 -28.42 4.88
N LEU A 142 10.79 -27.44 3.99
CA LEU A 142 11.24 -26.08 4.23
C LEU A 142 10.52 -25.44 5.43
N ALA A 143 9.19 -25.56 5.52
CA ALA A 143 8.42 -25.03 6.63
C ALA A 143 8.86 -25.60 7.99
N GLN A 144 9.07 -26.92 8.05
CA GLN A 144 9.59 -27.59 9.22
C GLN A 144 11.00 -27.08 9.59
N LYS A 145 11.91 -27.00 8.60
CA LYS A 145 13.28 -26.51 8.79
C LYS A 145 13.31 -25.07 9.34
N LEU A 146 12.51 -24.19 8.77
CA LEU A 146 12.47 -22.77 9.17
C LEU A 146 11.92 -22.57 10.57
N THR A 147 11.07 -23.48 11.04
CA THR A 147 10.38 -23.36 12.32
C THR A 147 11.00 -24.22 13.44
N VAL A 148 12.16 -24.81 13.19
CA VAL A 148 12.91 -25.55 14.21
C VAL A 148 13.20 -24.63 15.40
N GLY A 149 12.85 -25.10 16.61
CA GLY A 149 13.07 -24.34 17.85
C GLY A 149 11.98 -23.33 18.22
N ALA A 150 11.04 -23.02 17.31
CA ALA A 150 9.90 -22.16 17.63
C ALA A 150 8.89 -22.90 18.51
N GLN A 151 8.56 -22.30 19.65
CA GLN A 151 7.68 -22.89 20.66
C GLN A 151 6.20 -22.53 20.46
N THR A 152 5.93 -21.34 19.89
CA THR A 152 4.56 -20.83 19.72
C THR A 152 4.19 -20.72 18.24
N THR A 153 2.89 -20.67 17.97
CA THR A 153 2.35 -20.44 16.61
C THR A 153 2.80 -19.08 16.08
N GLU A 154 2.84 -18.06 16.92
CA GLU A 154 3.27 -16.71 16.58
C GLU A 154 4.75 -16.69 16.13
N GLN A 155 5.64 -17.31 16.91
CA GLN A 155 7.06 -17.46 16.54
C GLN A 155 7.22 -18.18 15.19
N LYS A 156 6.44 -19.26 14.95
CA LYS A 156 6.47 -19.96 13.67
C LYS A 156 6.03 -19.06 12.52
N LYS A 157 4.93 -18.31 12.70
CA LYS A 157 4.45 -17.33 11.70
C LYS A 157 5.50 -16.26 11.41
N GLU A 158 6.14 -15.70 12.44
CA GLU A 158 7.19 -14.67 12.26
C GLU A 158 8.37 -15.20 11.45
N LEU A 159 8.87 -16.40 11.74
CA LEU A 159 9.98 -17.02 11.01
C LEU A 159 9.63 -17.27 9.53
N LEU A 160 8.42 -17.79 9.27
CA LEU A 160 7.96 -18.02 7.90
C LEU A 160 7.76 -16.70 7.15
N THR A 161 7.20 -15.68 7.79
CA THR A 161 7.03 -14.35 7.21
C THR A 161 8.38 -13.72 6.89
N ALA A 162 9.33 -13.74 7.82
CA ALA A 162 10.68 -13.20 7.61
C ALA A 162 11.39 -13.87 6.43
N TYR A 163 11.23 -15.20 6.27
CA TYR A 163 11.79 -15.92 5.13
C TYR A 163 11.17 -15.42 3.81
N VAL A 164 9.84 -15.33 3.73
CA VAL A 164 9.16 -14.90 2.50
C VAL A 164 9.44 -13.43 2.16
N GLU A 165 9.50 -12.56 3.17
CA GLU A 165 9.89 -11.14 2.98
C GLU A 165 11.32 -11.00 2.47
N GLY A 166 12.24 -11.88 2.89
CA GLY A 166 13.63 -11.91 2.44
C GLY A 166 13.82 -12.33 0.99
N LEU A 167 12.79 -12.92 0.34
CA LEU A 167 12.86 -13.27 -1.09
C LEU A 167 12.87 -12.02 -1.97
N GLY A 168 13.52 -12.11 -3.14
CA GLY A 168 13.51 -11.06 -4.14
C GLY A 168 12.08 -10.66 -4.56
N ASN A 169 11.87 -9.38 -4.89
CA ASN A 169 10.58 -8.86 -5.33
C ASN A 169 10.49 -8.78 -6.85
N CYS A 170 9.46 -9.38 -7.41
CA CYS A 170 9.00 -9.13 -8.77
C CYS A 170 7.81 -8.16 -8.72
N ARG A 171 7.93 -6.99 -9.34
CA ARG A 171 6.92 -5.93 -9.31
C ARG A 171 5.78 -6.11 -10.30
N LEU A 172 5.73 -7.24 -11.02
CA LEU A 172 4.63 -7.52 -11.94
C LEU A 172 3.33 -7.70 -11.15
N THR A 173 2.29 -7.05 -11.66
CA THR A 173 0.92 -7.22 -11.14
C THR A 173 0.32 -8.55 -11.58
N LEU A 174 -0.75 -8.97 -10.95
CA LEU A 174 -1.45 -10.21 -11.31
C LEU A 174 -1.92 -10.22 -12.77
N SER A 175 -2.40 -9.08 -13.29
CA SER A 175 -2.76 -8.95 -14.71
C SER A 175 -1.57 -9.07 -15.66
N GLN A 176 -0.42 -8.48 -15.30
CA GLN A 176 0.82 -8.59 -16.09
C GLN A 176 1.41 -10.01 -16.10
N THR A 177 1.11 -10.82 -15.08
CA THR A 177 1.46 -12.26 -15.09
C THR A 177 0.40 -13.11 -15.79
N GLY A 178 -0.63 -12.51 -16.34
CA GLY A 178 -1.76 -13.20 -16.95
C GLY A 178 -2.55 -14.04 -15.96
N TYR A 179 -2.69 -13.55 -14.75
CA TYR A 179 -3.36 -14.20 -13.63
C TYR A 179 -2.76 -15.57 -13.26
N ARG A 180 -1.49 -15.76 -13.59
CA ARG A 180 -0.75 -16.99 -13.27
C ARG A 180 0.07 -16.79 -12.01
N LEU A 181 0.00 -17.79 -11.15
CA LEU A 181 0.84 -17.94 -9.97
C LEU A 181 1.75 -19.15 -10.21
N ARG A 182 3.05 -18.96 -10.05
CA ARG A 182 3.99 -20.10 -10.06
C ARG A 182 3.78 -20.95 -8.83
N PRO A 183 3.97 -22.28 -8.92
CA PRO A 183 3.93 -23.15 -7.76
C PRO A 183 4.90 -22.69 -6.67
N ALA A 184 4.53 -22.89 -5.40
CA ALA A 184 5.36 -22.50 -4.25
C ALA A 184 6.81 -23.06 -4.35
N SER A 185 6.96 -24.29 -4.84
CA SER A 185 8.27 -24.92 -5.06
C SER A 185 9.15 -24.14 -6.05
N GLU A 186 8.57 -23.52 -7.07
CA GLU A 186 9.31 -22.72 -8.03
C GLU A 186 9.72 -21.36 -7.45
N VAL A 187 8.85 -20.73 -6.68
CA VAL A 187 9.16 -19.48 -5.95
C VAL A 187 10.31 -19.70 -4.98
N ILE A 188 10.29 -20.83 -4.24
CA ILE A 188 11.40 -21.23 -3.35
C ILE A 188 12.70 -21.40 -4.14
N ARG A 189 12.67 -22.17 -5.23
CA ARG A 189 13.85 -22.46 -6.06
C ARG A 189 14.45 -21.21 -6.69
N SER A 190 13.63 -20.29 -7.12
CA SER A 190 14.07 -19.04 -7.79
C SER A 190 14.44 -17.94 -6.82
N ALA A 191 14.08 -18.07 -5.53
CA ALA A 191 14.30 -17.09 -4.47
C ALA A 191 13.71 -15.68 -4.75
N TYR A 192 12.67 -15.59 -5.59
CA TYR A 192 11.91 -14.35 -5.82
C TYR A 192 10.46 -14.67 -6.22
N GLY A 193 9.57 -13.69 -6.01
CA GLY A 193 8.17 -13.81 -6.43
C GLY A 193 7.47 -12.45 -6.53
N THR A 194 6.28 -12.48 -7.16
CA THR A 194 5.33 -11.36 -7.06
C THR A 194 4.72 -11.30 -5.66
N GLU A 195 4.06 -10.21 -5.30
CA GLU A 195 3.34 -10.11 -4.02
C GLU A 195 2.30 -11.23 -3.88
N ALA A 196 1.56 -11.53 -4.95
CA ALA A 196 0.57 -12.60 -4.97
C ALA A 196 1.21 -13.99 -4.75
N GLU A 197 2.35 -14.27 -5.40
CA GLU A 197 3.08 -15.53 -5.22
C GLU A 197 3.70 -15.66 -3.83
N LYS A 198 4.20 -14.56 -3.27
CA LYS A 198 4.71 -14.54 -1.89
C LYS A 198 3.60 -14.80 -0.88
N ALA A 199 2.42 -14.21 -1.08
CA ALA A 199 1.25 -14.51 -0.25
C ALA A 199 0.85 -15.99 -0.36
N ALA A 200 0.83 -16.55 -1.57
CA ALA A 200 0.54 -17.96 -1.82
C ALA A 200 1.59 -18.89 -1.15
N LEU A 201 2.87 -18.58 -1.28
CA LEU A 201 3.95 -19.32 -0.64
C LEU A 201 3.84 -19.28 0.89
N LEU A 202 3.57 -18.11 1.47
CA LEU A 202 3.42 -17.98 2.92
C LEU A 202 2.22 -18.81 3.44
N ALA A 203 1.10 -18.78 2.71
CA ALA A 203 -0.05 -19.63 3.03
C ALA A 203 0.33 -21.11 3.00
N ALA A 204 1.00 -21.55 1.93
CA ALA A 204 1.43 -22.94 1.76
C ALA A 204 2.39 -23.40 2.87
N LEU A 205 3.37 -22.56 3.25
CA LEU A 205 4.31 -22.86 4.34
C LEU A 205 3.60 -22.98 5.70
N GLN A 206 2.63 -22.09 6.00
CA GLN A 206 1.86 -22.14 7.23
C GLN A 206 0.98 -23.40 7.28
N GLN A 207 0.25 -23.68 6.20
CA GLN A 207 -0.61 -24.88 6.10
C GLN A 207 0.19 -26.17 6.22
N ALA A 208 1.41 -26.22 5.67
CA ALA A 208 2.29 -27.39 5.73
C ALA A 208 2.71 -27.80 7.15
N ILE A 209 2.61 -26.89 8.12
CA ILE A 209 2.87 -27.15 9.54
C ILE A 209 1.61 -27.05 10.42
N GLY A 210 0.42 -27.17 9.80
CA GLY A 210 -0.86 -27.22 10.50
C GLY A 210 -1.39 -25.85 10.96
N ILE A 211 -0.84 -24.74 10.49
CA ILE A 211 -1.36 -23.40 10.79
C ILE A 211 -2.40 -23.05 9.74
N ARG A 212 -3.62 -22.68 10.18
CA ARG A 212 -4.66 -22.20 9.27
C ARG A 212 -4.20 -20.91 8.59
N ALA A 213 -4.24 -20.90 7.27
CA ALA A 213 -3.85 -19.80 6.45
C ALA A 213 -4.75 -19.73 5.21
N GLU A 214 -5.43 -18.62 5.01
CA GLU A 214 -6.38 -18.42 3.93
C GLU A 214 -6.02 -17.16 3.14
N ILE A 215 -5.90 -17.31 1.83
CA ILE A 215 -5.68 -16.19 0.91
C ILE A 215 -6.98 -15.39 0.81
N LYS A 216 -6.84 -14.08 0.87
CA LYS A 216 -7.90 -13.11 0.67
C LYS A 216 -7.60 -12.27 -0.56
N ALA A 217 -8.65 -11.84 -1.24
CA ALA A 217 -8.57 -10.98 -2.41
C ALA A 217 -9.24 -9.63 -2.10
N ALA A 218 -8.58 -8.55 -2.50
CA ALA A 218 -9.13 -7.20 -2.45
C ALA A 218 -9.63 -6.78 -3.82
N PHE A 219 -10.80 -6.17 -3.85
CA PHE A 219 -11.45 -5.62 -5.04
C PHE A 219 -11.86 -4.17 -4.81
N PRO A 220 -12.01 -3.34 -5.85
CA PRO A 220 -12.72 -2.10 -5.70
C PRO A 220 -14.15 -2.38 -5.22
N LYS A 221 -14.68 -1.47 -4.40
CA LYS A 221 -16.06 -1.56 -3.94
C LYS A 221 -16.99 -1.20 -5.08
N THR A 222 -17.93 -2.06 -5.37
CA THR A 222 -18.93 -1.92 -6.45
C THR A 222 -20.33 -2.09 -5.88
N GLU A 223 -21.32 -1.43 -6.49
CA GLU A 223 -22.74 -1.65 -6.19
C GLU A 223 -23.19 -3.01 -6.74
N ASP A 224 -22.83 -3.30 -7.99
CA ASP A 224 -22.93 -4.65 -8.53
C ASP A 224 -21.72 -5.48 -8.09
N LYS A 225 -21.96 -6.38 -7.12
CA LYS A 225 -20.92 -7.24 -6.54
C LYS A 225 -20.13 -8.07 -7.56
N ASP A 226 -20.71 -8.36 -8.73
CA ASP A 226 -20.14 -9.22 -9.76
C ASP A 226 -19.51 -8.42 -10.92
N ALA A 227 -19.60 -7.08 -10.92
CA ALA A 227 -18.96 -6.23 -11.91
C ALA A 227 -17.43 -6.24 -11.81
N ALA A 228 -16.88 -6.38 -10.60
CA ALA A 228 -15.46 -6.47 -10.36
C ALA A 228 -15.01 -7.94 -10.34
N GLY A 229 -14.50 -8.43 -11.44
CA GLY A 229 -13.98 -9.78 -11.59
C GLY A 229 -12.47 -9.87 -11.38
N LEU A 230 -11.82 -10.82 -12.03
CA LEU A 230 -10.41 -11.14 -11.84
C LEU A 230 -9.48 -9.97 -12.19
N ALA A 231 -9.79 -9.20 -13.24
CA ALA A 231 -9.01 -8.05 -13.68
C ALA A 231 -8.99 -6.91 -12.64
N ALA A 232 -10.01 -6.87 -11.79
CA ALA A 232 -10.14 -5.86 -10.74
C ALA A 232 -9.51 -6.27 -9.40
N VAL A 233 -8.90 -7.45 -9.30
CA VAL A 233 -8.16 -7.87 -8.09
C VAL A 233 -7.00 -6.91 -7.85
N SER A 234 -7.10 -6.09 -6.82
CA SER A 234 -6.09 -5.12 -6.43
C SER A 234 -4.97 -5.71 -5.57
N GLY A 235 -5.16 -6.90 -5.01
CA GLY A 235 -4.16 -7.62 -4.23
C GLY A 235 -4.64 -8.96 -3.71
N LEU A 236 -3.69 -9.87 -3.51
CA LEU A 236 -3.88 -11.12 -2.78
C LEU A 236 -3.02 -11.07 -1.51
N PHE A 237 -3.59 -11.43 -0.37
CA PHE A 237 -2.90 -11.33 0.91
C PHE A 237 -3.41 -12.37 1.92
N LEU A 238 -2.65 -12.55 3.00
CA LEU A 238 -2.89 -13.58 4.02
C LEU A 238 -3.36 -13.01 5.36
N PHE A 239 -3.30 -11.71 5.58
CA PHE A 239 -3.47 -11.11 6.90
C PHE A 239 -4.94 -11.04 7.32
N ASP A 240 -5.22 -11.42 8.58
CA ASP A 240 -6.52 -11.21 9.23
C ASP A 240 -6.62 -9.84 9.89
N LYS A 241 -5.47 -9.20 10.10
CA LYS A 241 -5.32 -7.92 10.78
C LYS A 241 -4.64 -6.93 9.86
N GLY A 242 -5.06 -5.71 9.92
CA GLY A 242 -4.42 -4.66 9.16
C GLY A 242 -5.42 -3.65 8.66
N ILE A 243 -5.30 -3.01 7.68
CA ILE A 243 -5.87 -1.85 7.06
C ILE A 243 -7.43 -1.90 7.03
N ALA A 244 -8.11 -1.93 8.19
CA ALA A 244 -9.57 -2.02 8.25
C ALA A 244 -10.26 -0.83 7.55
N ASP A 245 -9.66 0.36 7.59
CA ASP A 245 -10.25 1.57 6.99
C ASP A 245 -10.23 1.53 5.45
N ILE A 246 -9.47 0.61 4.82
CA ILE A 246 -9.57 0.40 3.37
C ILE A 246 -10.91 -0.20 2.96
N GLN A 247 -11.63 -0.83 3.88
CA GLN A 247 -12.93 -1.43 3.59
C GLN A 247 -14.00 -0.40 3.22
N ASP A 248 -13.74 0.89 3.42
CA ASP A 248 -14.60 1.94 2.86
C ASP A 248 -14.50 2.03 1.33
N PHE A 249 -13.39 1.57 0.73
CA PHE A 249 -13.08 1.65 -0.70
C PHE A 249 -12.87 0.29 -1.36
N VAL A 250 -12.52 -0.73 -0.58
CA VAL A 250 -12.18 -2.07 -1.05
C VAL A 250 -13.11 -3.07 -0.41
N SER A 251 -13.61 -3.98 -1.21
CA SER A 251 -14.25 -5.19 -0.75
C SER A 251 -13.18 -6.27 -0.57
N VAL A 252 -13.08 -6.83 0.62
CA VAL A 252 -12.18 -7.94 0.91
C VAL A 252 -13.01 -9.21 1.01
N VAL A 253 -12.59 -10.24 0.28
CA VAL A 253 -13.28 -11.53 0.25
C VAL A 253 -12.29 -12.69 0.37
N ASP A 254 -12.76 -13.84 0.82
CA ASP A 254 -12.03 -15.10 0.64
C ASP A 254 -12.09 -15.57 -0.83
N LEU A 255 -11.41 -16.66 -1.15
CA LEU A 255 -11.42 -17.21 -2.51
C LEU A 255 -12.74 -17.93 -2.90
N ASN A 256 -13.75 -17.91 -2.06
CA ASN A 256 -15.12 -18.30 -2.37
C ASN A 256 -16.05 -17.06 -2.48
N ALA A 257 -15.46 -15.86 -2.56
CA ALA A 257 -16.12 -14.56 -2.59
C ALA A 257 -16.97 -14.25 -1.34
N GLN A 258 -16.68 -14.89 -0.19
CA GLN A 258 -17.34 -14.55 1.06
C GLN A 258 -16.70 -13.29 1.65
N PRO A 259 -17.48 -12.30 2.05
CA PRO A 259 -16.97 -11.06 2.64
C PRO A 259 -16.15 -11.34 3.91
N ILE A 260 -15.01 -10.67 4.01
CA ILE A 260 -14.14 -10.69 5.18
C ILE A 260 -14.12 -9.31 5.81
N ILE A 261 -14.35 -9.25 7.12
CA ILE A 261 -14.18 -8.04 7.91
C ILE A 261 -12.78 -8.07 8.52
N LEU A 262 -11.96 -7.09 8.15
CA LEU A 262 -10.62 -6.94 8.71
C LEU A 262 -10.70 -6.22 10.07
N GLU A 263 -9.97 -6.73 11.06
CA GLU A 263 -9.82 -6.04 12.34
C GLU A 263 -8.91 -4.81 12.19
N LYS A 264 -9.28 -3.71 12.85
CA LYS A 264 -8.40 -2.54 12.96
C LYS A 264 -7.16 -2.88 13.78
N VAL A 265 -5.99 -2.55 13.23
CA VAL A 265 -4.72 -2.67 13.94
C VAL A 265 -4.10 -1.30 14.05
N SER A 266 -4.04 -0.78 15.27
CA SER A 266 -3.20 0.35 15.59
C SER A 266 -1.77 -0.14 15.76
N HIS A 267 -0.82 0.54 15.13
CA HIS A 267 0.60 0.33 15.39
C HIS A 267 0.96 1.12 16.64
N VAL A 268 0.99 0.42 17.78
CA VAL A 268 1.24 1.03 19.09
C VAL A 268 2.72 0.98 19.40
N ILE A 269 3.33 2.13 19.62
CA ILE A 269 4.69 2.26 20.13
C ILE A 269 4.62 2.96 21.48
N SER A 270 5.19 2.35 22.51
CA SER A 270 5.44 2.98 23.81
C SER A 270 6.89 2.80 24.17
N ARG A 271 7.63 3.89 24.29
CA ARG A 271 9.08 3.84 24.50
C ARG A 271 9.53 4.87 25.53
N THR A 272 10.43 4.44 26.42
CA THR A 272 11.13 5.33 27.37
C THR A 272 12.63 5.25 27.14
N ASP A 273 13.26 6.39 26.91
CA ASP A 273 14.70 6.52 26.75
C ASP A 273 15.30 7.45 27.82
N THR A 274 16.43 7.07 28.35
CA THR A 274 17.21 7.93 29.22
C THR A 274 18.44 8.41 28.47
N LEU A 275 18.57 9.73 28.34
CA LEU A 275 19.72 10.40 27.70
C LEU A 275 20.57 11.05 28.79
N ARG A 276 21.88 10.98 28.64
CA ARG A 276 22.84 11.74 29.48
C ARG A 276 23.47 12.83 28.63
N VAL A 277 23.36 14.05 29.10
CA VAL A 277 23.97 15.25 28.51
C VAL A 277 25.19 15.61 29.27
N SER A 278 26.37 15.50 28.64
CA SER A 278 27.68 15.84 29.20
C SER A 278 28.55 16.49 28.12
N ASP A 279 29.71 16.96 28.54
CA ASP A 279 30.79 17.48 27.66
C ASP A 279 31.39 16.40 26.73
N LYS A 280 31.11 15.12 26.98
CA LYS A 280 31.60 13.96 26.22
C LYS A 280 30.55 13.32 25.32
N THR A 281 29.27 13.69 25.46
CA THR A 281 28.16 13.10 24.72
C THR A 281 27.57 14.09 23.73
N GLY A 282 26.73 13.58 22.77
CA GLY A 282 26.11 14.41 21.74
C GLY A 282 27.04 14.80 20.59
N LYS A 283 26.48 15.39 19.56
CA LYS A 283 27.17 15.85 18.35
C LYS A 283 27.69 17.29 18.59
N VAL A 284 28.98 17.50 18.47
CA VAL A 284 29.57 18.84 18.50
C VAL A 284 29.18 19.61 17.25
N LEU A 285 28.63 20.81 17.41
CA LEU A 285 28.26 21.70 16.31
C LEU A 285 29.26 22.84 16.11
N ALA A 286 29.66 23.47 17.21
CA ALA A 286 30.63 24.55 17.28
C ALA A 286 31.24 24.55 18.71
N ASP A 287 32.20 25.42 18.95
CA ASP A 287 32.87 25.54 20.25
C ASP A 287 31.87 25.71 21.40
N GLY A 288 31.82 24.70 22.25
CA GLY A 288 30.96 24.68 23.42
C GLY A 288 29.48 24.31 23.15
N TYR A 289 29.06 24.06 21.91
CA TYR A 289 27.69 23.66 21.61
C TYR A 289 27.59 22.18 21.22
N ARG A 290 26.61 21.47 21.79
CA ARG A 290 26.34 20.07 21.53
C ARG A 290 24.87 19.81 21.26
N LYS A 291 24.60 19.06 20.18
CA LYS A 291 23.28 18.62 19.78
C LYS A 291 23.01 17.18 20.20
N PHE A 292 21.82 16.93 20.69
CA PHE A 292 21.32 15.61 21.09
C PHE A 292 20.02 15.35 20.34
N ASP A 293 20.00 14.36 19.49
CA ASP A 293 18.77 13.95 18.81
C ASP A 293 17.98 13.01 19.72
N LEU A 294 16.66 13.20 19.79
CA LEU A 294 15.76 12.31 20.53
C LEU A 294 15.60 11.00 19.75
N PRO A 295 15.91 9.83 20.35
CA PRO A 295 15.82 8.55 19.68
C PRO A 295 14.40 8.26 19.20
N GLN A 296 14.27 7.79 17.97
CA GLN A 296 13.01 7.33 17.39
C GLN A 296 12.98 5.79 17.40
N ALA A 297 11.79 5.21 17.58
CA ALA A 297 11.64 3.77 17.47
C ALA A 297 11.82 3.32 16.02
N ARG A 298 12.47 2.18 15.81
CA ARG A 298 12.47 1.52 14.52
C ARG A 298 11.04 1.12 14.16
N GLY A 299 10.59 1.48 12.97
CA GLY A 299 9.20 1.26 12.55
C GLY A 299 8.21 2.33 13.05
N GLY A 300 8.66 3.34 13.80
CA GLY A 300 7.85 4.49 14.14
C GLY A 300 7.51 5.36 12.93
N TRP A 301 6.47 6.16 13.07
CA TRP A 301 5.92 6.96 11.96
C TRP A 301 6.97 7.88 11.33
N ALA A 302 7.82 8.48 12.13
CA ALA A 302 8.91 9.32 11.64
C ALA A 302 9.91 8.56 10.75
N SER A 303 10.10 7.26 10.98
CA SER A 303 10.97 6.43 10.14
C SER A 303 10.28 5.92 8.88
N TYR A 304 8.95 5.88 8.88
CA TYR A 304 8.14 5.40 7.77
C TYR A 304 7.92 6.46 6.70
N ASP A 305 7.58 7.67 7.13
CA ASP A 305 7.17 8.75 6.23
C ASP A 305 8.22 9.88 6.15
N GLY A 306 9.48 9.51 5.95
CA GLY A 306 10.55 10.47 5.69
C GLY A 306 10.36 11.35 4.43
N ARG A 307 9.16 11.30 3.82
CA ARG A 307 8.80 12.00 2.60
C ARG A 307 7.75 13.09 2.78
N VAL A 308 7.29 13.38 3.99
CA VAL A 308 6.53 14.59 4.24
C VAL A 308 7.48 15.77 4.09
N THR A 309 7.67 16.19 2.86
CA THR A 309 8.53 17.33 2.56
C THR A 309 7.76 18.62 2.79
N ALA A 310 8.46 19.67 3.24
CA ALA A 310 7.90 21.01 3.43
C ALA A 310 7.31 21.62 2.15
N LEU A 311 7.49 20.96 1.00
CA LEU A 311 7.06 21.45 -0.30
C LEU A 311 5.64 20.99 -0.69
N ASN A 312 5.15 19.88 -0.14
CA ASN A 312 3.84 19.33 -0.51
C ASN A 312 2.82 19.55 0.62
N THR A 313 2.26 20.75 0.68
CA THR A 313 1.19 21.10 1.63
C THR A 313 -0.20 20.66 1.18
N THR A 314 -0.34 20.27 -0.08
CA THR A 314 -1.58 19.81 -0.70
C THR A 314 -1.36 18.51 -1.44
N ARG A 315 -2.42 17.74 -1.59
CA ARG A 315 -2.42 16.47 -2.31
C ARG A 315 -3.71 16.37 -3.15
N PRO A 316 -3.61 16.04 -4.45
CA PRO A 316 -4.78 15.97 -5.32
C PRO A 316 -5.56 14.65 -5.23
N VAL A 317 -4.99 13.62 -4.60
CA VAL A 317 -5.58 12.28 -4.47
C VAL A 317 -5.55 11.82 -3.02
N ASN A 318 -6.41 10.86 -2.67
CA ASN A 318 -6.44 10.29 -1.32
C ASN A 318 -5.07 9.69 -0.94
N LEU A 319 -4.68 9.83 0.31
CA LEU A 319 -3.53 9.16 0.91
C LEU A 319 -4.03 8.03 1.80
N LEU A 320 -3.61 6.81 1.50
CA LEU A 320 -3.84 5.67 2.38
C LEU A 320 -2.59 5.39 3.20
N LEU A 321 -2.74 5.44 4.51
CA LEU A 321 -1.69 5.08 5.46
C LEU A 321 -1.61 3.56 5.61
N ARG A 322 -0.41 3.01 5.77
CA ARG A 322 -0.24 1.57 5.97
C ARG A 322 -0.80 1.06 7.30
N TYR A 323 -0.83 1.94 8.30
CA TYR A 323 -1.35 1.64 9.63
C TYR A 323 -1.74 2.93 10.33
N LEU A 324 -2.50 2.81 11.42
CA LEU A 324 -2.80 3.94 12.31
C LEU A 324 -1.71 4.04 13.37
N PRO A 325 -0.86 5.07 13.36
CA PRO A 325 0.12 5.29 14.40
C PRO A 325 -0.59 5.67 15.72
N ASP A 326 -0.15 5.04 16.80
CA ASP A 326 -0.46 5.38 18.18
C ASP A 326 0.86 5.31 18.96
N GLU A 327 1.60 6.41 18.98
CA GLU A 327 2.97 6.46 19.46
C GLU A 327 3.09 7.33 20.70
N ALA A 328 3.79 6.83 21.71
CA ALA A 328 4.14 7.53 22.93
C ALA A 328 5.64 7.37 23.24
N TYR A 329 6.32 8.47 23.39
CA TYR A 329 7.72 8.53 23.74
C TYR A 329 7.91 9.33 25.03
N THR A 330 8.69 8.77 25.94
CA THR A 330 9.15 9.46 27.15
C THR A 330 10.68 9.56 27.11
N TYR A 331 11.22 10.76 27.17
CA TYR A 331 12.65 10.98 27.24
C TYR A 331 13.00 11.58 28.60
N ILE A 332 13.90 10.92 29.33
CA ILE A 332 14.46 11.40 30.59
C ILE A 332 15.87 11.88 30.27
N VAL A 333 16.06 13.19 30.20
CA VAL A 333 17.35 13.83 29.88
C VAL A 333 18.01 14.25 31.17
N LYS A 334 19.04 13.53 31.59
CA LYS A 334 19.88 13.86 32.75
C LYS A 334 21.01 14.81 32.33
N ILE A 335 21.15 15.91 33.03
CA ILE A 335 22.09 17.00 32.68
C ILE A 335 23.25 17.01 33.66
N ASP A 336 24.45 16.81 33.17
CA ASP A 336 25.65 16.90 33.98
C ASP A 336 25.99 18.37 34.33
N ALA A 337 26.63 18.57 35.46
CA ALA A 337 27.09 19.89 35.89
C ALA A 337 27.92 20.57 34.80
N GLY A 338 27.68 21.85 34.56
CA GLY A 338 28.36 22.61 33.51
C GLY A 338 27.73 22.56 32.12
N MET A 339 26.61 21.82 31.94
CA MET A 339 25.82 21.84 30.70
C MET A 339 24.60 22.74 30.87
N LYS A 340 24.42 23.70 29.96
CA LYS A 340 23.27 24.62 29.98
C LYS A 340 22.38 24.37 28.78
N PRO A 341 21.04 24.16 28.92
CA PRO A 341 20.14 24.02 27.81
C PRO A 341 19.99 25.34 27.03
N VAL A 342 20.15 25.29 25.72
CA VAL A 342 19.99 26.43 24.80
C VAL A 342 18.72 26.28 23.99
N VAL A 343 18.47 25.09 23.41
CA VAL A 343 17.23 24.76 22.71
C VAL A 343 16.68 23.48 23.33
N VAL A 344 15.44 23.55 23.72
CA VAL A 344 14.66 22.42 24.26
C VAL A 344 13.27 22.49 23.62
N PRO A 345 12.67 21.37 23.23
CA PRO A 345 11.29 21.35 22.76
C PRO A 345 10.36 22.10 23.71
N THR A 346 9.31 22.68 23.17
CA THR A 346 8.30 23.41 23.93
C THR A 346 7.00 22.62 23.98
N ASN A 347 6.18 22.92 24.99
CA ASN A 347 4.85 22.36 25.08
C ASN A 347 4.04 22.74 23.83
N LYS A 348 3.46 21.73 23.19
CA LYS A 348 2.68 21.91 21.96
C LYS A 348 1.58 20.86 21.90
N LYS A 349 0.40 21.28 21.50
CA LYS A 349 -0.71 20.38 21.18
C LYS A 349 -1.32 20.78 19.86
N ILE A 350 -1.48 19.81 18.96
CA ILE A 350 -2.22 19.96 17.71
C ILE A 350 -3.26 18.85 17.68
N GLU A 351 -4.51 19.25 17.54
CA GLU A 351 -5.64 18.34 17.38
C GLU A 351 -6.51 18.79 16.22
N ASN A 352 -6.87 17.85 15.35
CA ASN A 352 -7.75 18.09 14.21
C ASN A 352 -8.53 16.81 13.84
N ALA A 353 -9.27 16.85 12.73
CA ALA A 353 -10.08 15.72 12.28
C ALA A 353 -9.25 14.45 11.96
N VAL A 354 -7.97 14.61 11.63
CA VAL A 354 -7.08 13.51 11.23
C VAL A 354 -6.39 12.84 12.42
N GLY A 355 -6.07 13.63 13.46
CA GLY A 355 -5.35 13.09 14.60
C GLY A 355 -5.02 14.11 15.67
N ILE A 356 -4.21 13.67 16.61
CA ILE A 356 -3.70 14.47 17.71
C ILE A 356 -2.20 14.22 17.87
N MET A 357 -1.45 15.30 18.09
CA MET A 357 -0.05 15.29 18.50
C MET A 357 0.11 16.17 19.74
N GLU A 358 0.87 15.69 20.72
CA GLU A 358 1.15 16.46 21.92
C GLU A 358 2.61 16.30 22.33
N VAL A 359 3.22 17.41 22.74
CA VAL A 359 4.54 17.47 23.36
C VAL A 359 4.40 18.18 24.67
N THR A 360 4.83 17.54 25.76
CA THR A 360 4.88 18.12 27.10
C THR A 360 6.31 18.06 27.63
N VAL A 361 6.82 19.18 28.13
CA VAL A 361 8.18 19.30 28.64
C VAL A 361 8.13 19.76 30.09
N LYS A 362 8.79 19.01 30.96
CA LYS A 362 9.00 19.37 32.39
C LYS A 362 10.49 19.57 32.60
N LYS A 363 10.86 20.72 33.16
CA LYS A 363 12.25 21.10 33.40
C LYS A 363 12.54 21.14 34.92
N ALA A 364 13.66 20.53 35.31
CA ALA A 364 14.26 20.65 36.60
C ALA A 364 15.73 21.08 36.42
N GLU A 365 16.46 21.33 37.47
CA GLU A 365 17.86 21.83 37.42
C GLU A 365 18.79 20.84 36.72
N ASP A 366 18.68 19.57 37.06
CA ASP A 366 19.51 18.47 36.56
C ASP A 366 18.84 17.54 35.58
N LYS A 367 17.57 17.83 35.22
CA LYS A 367 16.76 16.91 34.45
C LYS A 367 15.71 17.63 33.58
N ILE A 368 15.53 17.12 32.37
CA ILE A 368 14.38 17.49 31.51
C ILE A 368 13.63 16.20 31.18
N GLU A 369 12.31 16.22 31.37
CA GLU A 369 11.41 15.16 30.92
C GLU A 369 10.60 15.65 29.73
N ILE A 370 10.59 14.88 28.65
CA ILE A 370 9.87 15.21 27.43
C ILE A 370 8.93 14.04 27.12
N PHE A 371 7.64 14.35 27.04
CA PHE A 371 6.59 13.40 26.65
C PHE A 371 6.09 13.81 25.26
N ARG A 372 6.10 12.88 24.34
CA ARG A 372 5.63 13.10 22.97
C ARG A 372 4.64 12.00 22.59
N THR A 373 3.48 12.38 22.08
CA THR A 373 2.48 11.44 21.61
C THR A 373 1.99 11.84 20.23
N LEU A 374 1.73 10.84 19.40
CA LEU A 374 1.08 10.98 18.09
C LEU A 374 0.04 9.89 17.95
N LYS A 375 -1.21 10.28 17.69
CA LYS A 375 -2.29 9.34 17.41
C LYS A 375 -3.10 9.82 16.22
N LEU A 376 -3.12 9.03 15.15
CA LEU A 376 -3.99 9.29 14.01
C LEU A 376 -5.34 8.59 14.20
N LYS A 377 -6.40 9.25 13.73
CA LYS A 377 -7.80 8.81 13.87
C LYS A 377 -8.30 8.11 12.61
N LYS A 378 -7.62 8.34 11.47
CA LYS A 378 -8.02 7.86 10.14
C LYS A 378 -6.84 7.30 9.39
N GLN A 379 -7.06 6.23 8.65
CA GLN A 379 -6.09 5.63 7.77
C GLN A 379 -6.20 6.18 6.35
N LEU A 380 -7.38 6.56 5.91
CA LEU A 380 -7.59 7.27 4.65
C LEU A 380 -7.70 8.77 4.91
N ILE A 381 -6.83 9.52 4.24
CA ILE A 381 -6.77 10.97 4.27
C ILE A 381 -7.18 11.50 2.90
N THR A 382 -8.30 12.20 2.84
CA THR A 382 -8.78 12.83 1.60
C THR A 382 -7.94 14.05 1.22
N PRO A 383 -8.02 14.54 -0.04
CA PRO A 383 -7.34 15.79 -0.44
C PRO A 383 -7.70 16.99 0.43
N THR A 384 -8.95 17.07 0.89
CA THR A 384 -9.43 18.15 1.77
C THR A 384 -8.88 18.03 3.20
N GLU A 385 -8.59 16.84 3.65
CA GLU A 385 -8.02 16.56 4.98
C GLU A 385 -6.48 16.59 4.99
N TYR A 386 -5.86 16.47 3.81
CA TYR A 386 -4.41 16.39 3.69
C TYR A 386 -3.66 17.58 4.31
N PRO A 387 -4.11 18.83 4.23
CA PRO A 387 -3.46 19.95 4.94
C PRO A 387 -3.43 19.76 6.47
N ALA A 388 -4.49 19.16 7.04
CA ALA A 388 -4.54 18.86 8.47
C ALA A 388 -3.57 17.72 8.85
N TYR A 389 -3.47 16.69 8.03
CA TYR A 389 -2.47 15.63 8.15
C TYR A 389 -1.04 16.18 8.03
N TYR A 390 -0.79 16.96 6.98
CA TYR A 390 0.52 17.59 6.76
C TYR A 390 0.98 18.40 7.97
N ARG A 391 0.09 19.21 8.54
CA ARG A 391 0.41 20.01 9.73
C ARG A 391 0.83 19.16 10.93
N LEU A 392 0.12 18.05 11.19
CA LEU A 392 0.51 17.11 12.25
C LEU A 392 1.88 16.50 11.98
N MET A 393 2.13 16.07 10.75
CA MET A 393 3.36 15.39 10.38
C MET A 393 4.56 16.35 10.34
N ALA A 394 4.41 17.54 9.81
CA ALA A 394 5.45 18.55 9.78
C ALA A 394 5.93 18.90 11.20
N GLU A 395 5.02 19.01 12.15
CA GLU A 395 5.35 19.28 13.55
C GLU A 395 5.93 18.04 14.26
N TRP A 396 5.41 16.84 13.97
CA TRP A 396 5.96 15.61 14.54
C TRP A 396 7.39 15.38 14.11
N MET A 397 7.72 15.72 12.87
CA MET A 397 9.03 15.53 12.24
C MET A 397 9.94 16.75 12.37
N ASP A 398 9.47 17.87 12.94
CA ASP A 398 10.28 19.06 13.10
C ASP A 398 11.59 18.76 13.84
N THR A 399 12.69 19.16 13.25
CA THR A 399 14.04 18.91 13.79
C THR A 399 14.23 19.56 15.15
N ASN A 400 13.67 20.75 15.37
CA ASN A 400 13.76 21.46 16.66
C ASN A 400 12.91 20.77 17.73
N GLY A 401 11.81 20.16 17.36
CA GLY A 401 10.98 19.33 18.24
C GLY A 401 11.57 17.96 18.55
N ASN A 402 12.57 17.51 17.79
CA ASN A 402 13.21 16.19 17.88
C ASN A 402 14.66 16.25 18.36
N SER A 403 15.15 17.41 18.78
CA SER A 403 16.53 17.56 19.27
C SER A 403 16.65 18.59 20.38
N LEU A 404 17.75 18.51 21.09
CA LEU A 404 18.15 19.40 22.16
C LEU A 404 19.49 20.03 21.82
N LEU A 405 19.67 21.29 22.18
CA LEU A 405 20.94 21.97 22.08
C LEU A 405 21.39 22.42 23.49
N PHE A 406 22.61 22.06 23.84
CA PHE A 406 23.26 22.45 25.09
C PHE A 406 24.55 23.20 24.80
N GLN A 407 24.92 24.06 25.73
CA GLN A 407 26.20 24.75 25.77
C GLN A 407 26.99 24.27 26.99
N THR A 408 28.26 23.96 26.81
CA THR A 408 29.20 23.75 27.93
C THR A 408 29.47 25.08 28.59
N ALA A 409 29.29 25.18 29.91
CA ALA A 409 29.76 26.33 30.68
C ALA A 409 31.29 26.38 30.57
N LYS A 410 31.84 27.54 30.19
CA LYS A 410 33.27 27.80 30.20
C LYS A 410 33.75 27.86 31.61
#